data_f4e4b52d85eac519228a866d70a2f449
#
_entry.id   f4e4b52d85eac519228a866d70a2f449
#
_cell.length_a   1.000
_cell.length_b   1.000
_cell.length_c   1.000
_cell.angle_alpha   90.00
_cell.angle_beta   90.00
_cell.angle_gamma   90.00
#
_symmetry.space_group_name_H-M   'P 1'
#
loop_
_entity.id
_entity.type
_entity.pdbx_description
1 polymer ?
#
loop_
_entity_poly.entity_id
_entity_poly.type
_entity_poly.pdbx_seq_one_letter_code
_entity_poly.pdbx_strand_id
1 'polypeptide(L)'
;MAKGIMVIDGQRVPFDGERNVLAVIRKAGIDIPTFCYYSELSVHGACRMCIVEDVKTGKIDASCSMEPRDGMEIRTNTARLLKHRRMILELLLAAHDCSCTTCAKSGNCRLQELAQRFGVRHIRFPNNKPRYERDYTSYAVFRDPNKCILCGDCVRVCEELQGQGILNFAFRGSELQVMPAFDKKLEETKCVGCGQCAAVCTTGAITVNDQIGTAWRAIHDPKKRVVVQIAPAVRVAVGEAFGIPAGVNVIDKMTTALKLMGVDEVYDTNFGADMTTILEAEEFLQRLKNGGPFPMFTSCCPAWVRYLEFNDPKYLKNISTCKSPMEMFAAVIRDKYAAKDEADGRTTYNIAIMPCTAKKMEAARPEFVHDGRPDVDLVLTTRELVDMMRETGVQLNELELESPDLPFGLGSGAAVIYGVTGGVAEAVVRHCLPDKSKNTLRAVRVTDLRGDGAIRHVELNVGGQELHIAVVNGLVHAKELIADMEAGKCFYHLVEVMTCQGGCVGGAGQPYGLSGVKKNRGEGLYAADASAMFKRAEKNPIVTSLLKEYGEEKCHQLLHVHYGE
;
A
#
# COMPACT_ATOMS: atom_id res chain seq x y z
N MET A 1 -13.06 27.42 10.56
CA MET A 1 -14.04 26.34 10.26
C MET A 1 -15.28 26.54 11.12
N ALA A 2 -16.47 26.17 10.64
CA ALA A 2 -17.71 26.42 11.36
C ALA A 2 -17.84 25.52 12.60
N LYS A 3 -18.40 26.09 13.69
CA LYS A 3 -18.76 25.39 14.93
C LYS A 3 -20.26 25.53 15.16
N GLY A 4 -20.87 24.51 15.74
CA GLY A 4 -22.29 24.58 16.07
C GLY A 4 -22.85 23.24 16.50
N ILE A 5 -24.17 23.15 16.54
CA ILE A 5 -24.92 21.95 16.87
C ILE A 5 -25.90 21.68 15.72
N MET A 6 -25.84 20.48 15.14
CA MET A 6 -26.83 19.96 14.22
C MET A 6 -27.80 19.02 14.95
N VAL A 7 -29.00 18.88 14.39
CA VAL A 7 -29.97 17.85 14.82
C VAL A 7 -30.03 16.79 13.72
N ILE A 8 -29.64 15.57 14.04
CA ILE A 8 -29.59 14.45 13.11
C ILE A 8 -30.51 13.35 13.64
N ASP A 9 -31.57 13.05 12.91
CA ASP A 9 -32.63 12.09 13.33
C ASP A 9 -33.15 12.33 14.75
N GLY A 10 -33.23 13.62 15.16
CA GLY A 10 -33.68 14.07 16.49
C GLY A 10 -32.54 14.15 17.54
N GLN A 11 -31.34 13.72 17.25
CA GLN A 11 -30.19 13.80 18.16
C GLN A 11 -29.38 15.08 17.92
N ARG A 12 -29.03 15.77 19.00
CA ARG A 12 -28.15 16.95 18.94
C ARG A 12 -26.68 16.51 18.85
N VAL A 13 -26.03 16.85 17.75
CA VAL A 13 -24.64 16.46 17.46
C VAL A 13 -23.78 17.72 17.31
N PRO A 14 -22.81 17.94 18.20
CA PRO A 14 -21.89 19.07 18.08
C PRO A 14 -20.89 18.82 16.94
N PHE A 15 -20.56 19.86 16.19
CA PHE A 15 -19.52 19.84 15.18
C PHE A 15 -18.53 21.00 15.40
N ASP A 16 -17.25 20.73 15.06
CA ASP A 16 -16.16 21.69 15.20
C ASP A 16 -15.15 21.45 14.07
N GLY A 17 -15.43 22.05 12.92
CA GLY A 17 -14.54 21.98 11.77
C GLY A 17 -14.67 20.72 10.89
N GLU A 18 -15.67 19.89 11.09
CA GLU A 18 -15.96 18.77 10.18
C GLU A 18 -16.18 19.29 8.74
N ARG A 19 -15.52 18.61 7.77
CA ARG A 19 -15.48 19.00 6.36
C ARG A 19 -16.86 19.12 5.70
N ASN A 20 -17.81 18.28 6.11
CA ASN A 20 -19.14 18.22 5.52
C ASN A 20 -20.13 17.54 6.47
N VAL A 21 -21.42 17.61 6.14
CA VAL A 21 -22.52 16.99 6.91
C VAL A 21 -22.34 15.48 7.05
N LEU A 22 -21.80 14.79 6.05
CA LEU A 22 -21.51 13.35 6.13
C LEU A 22 -20.55 13.01 7.28
N ALA A 23 -19.52 13.84 7.50
CA ALA A 23 -18.57 13.63 8.60
C ALA A 23 -19.27 13.79 9.97
N VAL A 24 -20.17 14.75 10.11
CA VAL A 24 -20.97 14.95 11.34
C VAL A 24 -21.90 13.76 11.59
N ILE A 25 -22.55 13.23 10.53
CA ILE A 25 -23.43 12.04 10.62
C ILE A 25 -22.62 10.82 11.10
N ARG A 26 -21.44 10.60 10.54
CA ARG A 26 -20.56 9.49 10.95
C ARG A 26 -20.04 9.64 12.38
N LYS A 27 -19.77 10.87 12.83
CA LYS A 27 -19.44 11.17 14.23
C LYS A 27 -20.58 10.82 15.20
N ALA A 28 -21.82 10.92 14.75
CA ALA A 28 -23.00 10.48 15.51
C ALA A 28 -23.20 8.95 15.52
N GLY A 29 -22.28 8.17 14.94
CA GLY A 29 -22.39 6.71 14.87
C GLY A 29 -23.35 6.18 13.81
N ILE A 30 -23.83 7.04 12.89
CA ILE A 30 -24.77 6.65 11.84
C ILE A 30 -24.00 6.26 10.58
N ASP A 31 -24.12 4.98 10.17
CA ASP A 31 -23.54 4.48 8.90
C ASP A 31 -24.45 4.83 7.72
N ILE A 32 -24.17 5.99 7.12
CA ILE A 32 -24.83 6.41 5.88
C ILE A 32 -24.04 5.87 4.66
N PRO A 33 -24.72 5.25 3.67
CA PRO A 33 -24.04 4.61 2.55
C PRO A 33 -23.38 5.62 1.60
N THR A 34 -22.19 5.25 1.09
CA THR A 34 -21.46 6.02 0.07
C THR A 34 -20.77 5.08 -0.91
N PHE A 35 -20.54 5.56 -2.15
CA PHE A 35 -19.62 4.95 -3.11
C PHE A 35 -18.49 5.90 -3.50
N CYS A 36 -18.81 7.14 -3.86
CA CYS A 36 -17.86 8.11 -4.43
C CYS A 36 -17.24 9.05 -3.38
N TYR A 37 -17.13 8.61 -2.14
CA TYR A 37 -16.56 9.42 -1.06
C TYR A 37 -15.42 8.68 -0.37
N TYR A 38 -14.25 9.27 -0.47
CA TYR A 38 -13.03 8.88 0.24
C TYR A 38 -12.49 10.11 0.98
N SER A 39 -12.09 9.96 2.26
CA SER A 39 -11.75 11.11 3.12
C SER A 39 -10.56 11.93 2.62
N GLU A 40 -9.63 11.29 1.96
CA GLU A 40 -8.39 11.90 1.47
C GLU A 40 -8.52 12.49 0.04
N LEU A 41 -9.69 12.32 -0.60
CA LEU A 41 -9.96 12.84 -1.94
C LEU A 41 -10.91 14.04 -1.93
N SER A 42 -10.93 14.79 -3.02
CA SER A 42 -11.93 15.83 -3.26
C SER A 42 -13.35 15.27 -3.23
N VAL A 43 -14.36 16.11 -3.01
CA VAL A 43 -15.76 15.68 -3.02
C VAL A 43 -16.28 15.62 -4.45
N HIS A 44 -16.76 14.45 -4.88
CA HIS A 44 -17.32 14.25 -6.22
C HIS A 44 -18.85 14.34 -6.25
N GLY A 45 -19.54 13.79 -5.24
CA GLY A 45 -21.00 13.87 -5.11
C GLY A 45 -21.81 13.09 -6.17
N ALA A 46 -21.20 12.25 -7.00
CA ALA A 46 -21.86 11.60 -8.14
C ALA A 46 -22.79 10.46 -7.76
N CYS A 47 -22.48 9.64 -6.75
CA CYS A 47 -23.25 8.42 -6.44
C CYS A 47 -24.61 8.65 -5.80
N ARG A 48 -24.82 9.80 -5.17
CA ARG A 48 -26.07 10.20 -4.48
C ARG A 48 -26.58 9.22 -3.40
N MET A 49 -25.75 8.29 -2.93
CA MET A 49 -26.16 7.35 -1.88
C MET A 49 -26.25 7.99 -0.49
N CYS A 50 -25.47 9.03 -0.23
CA CYS A 50 -25.43 9.73 1.06
C CYS A 50 -26.49 10.83 1.20
N ILE A 51 -27.61 10.75 0.48
CA ILE A 51 -28.69 11.75 0.54
C ILE A 51 -29.33 11.82 1.92
N VAL A 52 -29.65 13.04 2.33
CA VAL A 52 -30.37 13.38 3.56
C VAL A 52 -31.54 14.33 3.24
N GLU A 53 -32.50 14.40 4.12
CA GLU A 53 -33.67 15.29 3.98
C GLU A 53 -33.60 16.40 5.03
N ASP A 54 -33.56 17.65 4.58
CA ASP A 54 -33.65 18.81 5.45
C ASP A 54 -35.09 18.94 6.00
N VAL A 55 -35.23 18.96 7.32
CA VAL A 55 -36.56 18.94 7.98
C VAL A 55 -37.35 20.22 7.72
N LYS A 56 -36.67 21.36 7.63
CA LYS A 56 -37.29 22.66 7.46
C LYS A 56 -37.83 22.89 6.04
N THR A 57 -37.08 22.41 5.05
CA THR A 57 -37.36 22.67 3.63
C THR A 57 -37.91 21.47 2.88
N GLY A 58 -37.80 20.26 3.43
CA GLY A 58 -38.11 19.01 2.75
C GLY A 58 -37.19 18.68 1.56
N LYS A 59 -36.11 19.45 1.38
CA LYS A 59 -35.14 19.25 0.30
C LYS A 59 -34.27 18.03 0.56
N ILE A 60 -34.05 17.24 -0.48
CA ILE A 60 -33.10 16.12 -0.44
C ILE A 60 -31.79 16.54 -1.11
N ASP A 61 -30.68 16.37 -0.38
CA ASP A 61 -29.36 16.68 -0.90
C ASP A 61 -28.31 15.67 -0.44
N ALA A 62 -27.12 15.66 -1.09
CA ALA A 62 -26.04 14.74 -0.77
C ALA A 62 -25.19 15.27 0.41
N SER A 63 -25.21 14.61 1.55
CA SER A 63 -24.51 15.04 2.76
C SER A 63 -22.99 15.21 2.60
N CYS A 64 -22.36 14.50 1.66
CA CYS A 64 -20.92 14.63 1.39
C CYS A 64 -20.54 15.99 0.78
N SER A 65 -21.50 16.70 0.13
CA SER A 65 -21.29 18.01 -0.50
C SER A 65 -21.97 19.17 0.26
N MET A 66 -22.60 18.89 1.40
CA MET A 66 -23.25 19.91 2.24
C MET A 66 -22.30 20.37 3.34
N GLU A 67 -22.21 21.68 3.56
CA GLU A 67 -21.53 22.26 4.71
C GLU A 67 -22.39 22.17 5.97
N PRO A 68 -21.85 21.77 7.13
CA PRO A 68 -22.58 21.77 8.39
C PRO A 68 -22.87 23.22 8.83
N ARG A 69 -24.11 23.47 9.34
CA ARG A 69 -24.54 24.77 9.84
C ARG A 69 -25.19 24.61 11.20
N ASP A 70 -24.99 25.61 12.06
CA ASP A 70 -25.64 25.63 13.37
C ASP A 70 -27.17 25.66 13.23
N GLY A 71 -27.86 24.87 14.04
CA GLY A 71 -29.30 24.70 14.00
C GLY A 71 -29.87 24.00 12.76
N MET A 72 -28.99 23.39 11.90
CA MET A 72 -29.44 22.54 10.79
C MET A 72 -30.08 21.27 11.34
N GLU A 73 -31.27 20.94 10.85
CA GLU A 73 -31.98 19.71 11.21
C GLU A 73 -32.20 18.83 9.98
N ILE A 74 -31.71 17.58 10.05
CA ILE A 74 -31.75 16.61 8.95
C ILE A 74 -32.28 15.26 9.39
N ARG A 75 -32.89 14.53 8.43
CA ARG A 75 -33.23 13.11 8.55
C ARG A 75 -32.37 12.27 7.62
N THR A 76 -31.95 11.11 8.09
CA THR A 76 -31.10 10.19 7.33
C THR A 76 -31.86 8.95 6.82
N ASN A 77 -33.05 8.64 7.34
CA ASN A 77 -33.71 7.35 7.19
C ASN A 77 -35.21 7.41 6.88
N THR A 78 -35.73 8.51 6.28
CA THR A 78 -37.14 8.60 5.91
C THR A 78 -37.53 7.59 4.83
N ALA A 79 -38.81 7.20 4.76
CA ALA A 79 -39.32 6.29 3.72
C ALA A 79 -39.00 6.80 2.30
N ARG A 80 -39.00 8.12 2.11
CA ARG A 80 -38.64 8.79 0.86
C ARG A 80 -37.18 8.57 0.51
N LEU A 81 -36.26 8.75 1.47
CA LEU A 81 -34.83 8.50 1.27
C LEU A 81 -34.52 7.04 0.98
N LEU A 82 -35.17 6.11 1.70
CA LEU A 82 -35.01 4.66 1.46
C LEU A 82 -35.47 4.27 0.06
N LYS A 83 -36.60 4.83 -0.43
CA LYS A 83 -37.07 4.62 -1.81
C LYS A 83 -36.05 5.13 -2.83
N HIS A 84 -35.50 6.33 -2.63
CA HIS A 84 -34.51 6.89 -3.55
C HIS A 84 -33.21 6.06 -3.57
N ARG A 85 -32.69 5.64 -2.41
CA ARG A 85 -31.49 4.79 -2.34
C ARG A 85 -31.68 3.45 -3.05
N ARG A 86 -32.85 2.81 -2.90
CA ARG A 86 -33.17 1.57 -3.66
C ARG A 86 -33.17 1.82 -5.16
N MET A 87 -33.78 2.90 -5.62
CA MET A 87 -33.81 3.26 -7.05
C MET A 87 -32.40 3.52 -7.60
N ILE A 88 -31.55 4.23 -6.86
CA ILE A 88 -30.15 4.46 -7.23
C ILE A 88 -29.40 3.13 -7.36
N LEU A 89 -29.56 2.21 -6.40
CA LEU A 89 -28.94 0.88 -6.45
C LEU A 89 -29.43 0.06 -7.64
N GLU A 90 -30.73 0.08 -7.95
CA GLU A 90 -31.27 -0.59 -9.13
C GLU A 90 -30.66 -0.05 -10.43
N LEU A 91 -30.48 1.28 -10.55
CA LEU A 91 -29.85 1.91 -11.71
C LEU A 91 -28.37 1.50 -11.84
N LEU A 92 -27.64 1.48 -10.71
CA LEU A 92 -26.24 1.05 -10.70
C LEU A 92 -26.11 -0.43 -11.08
N LEU A 93 -26.97 -1.29 -10.55
CA LEU A 93 -26.98 -2.73 -10.86
C LEU A 93 -27.42 -3.02 -12.29
N ALA A 94 -28.35 -2.25 -12.85
CA ALA A 94 -28.76 -2.38 -14.25
C ALA A 94 -27.60 -2.22 -15.24
N ALA A 95 -26.64 -1.34 -14.91
CA ALA A 95 -25.48 -1.04 -15.74
C ALA A 95 -24.21 -1.83 -15.34
N HIS A 96 -24.32 -2.77 -14.39
CA HIS A 96 -23.21 -3.53 -13.83
C HIS A 96 -23.27 -5.00 -14.27
N ASP A 97 -22.10 -5.60 -14.56
CA ASP A 97 -22.00 -7.05 -14.73
C ASP A 97 -22.13 -7.75 -13.37
N CYS A 98 -23.33 -8.27 -13.10
CA CYS A 98 -23.70 -8.89 -11.83
C CYS A 98 -23.22 -10.34 -11.67
N SER A 99 -22.18 -10.79 -12.38
CA SER A 99 -21.58 -12.12 -12.23
C SER A 99 -20.83 -12.24 -10.89
N CYS A 100 -21.56 -12.10 -9.79
CA CYS A 100 -20.98 -11.98 -8.44
C CYS A 100 -20.24 -13.23 -7.97
N THR A 101 -20.73 -14.42 -8.29
CA THR A 101 -20.15 -15.71 -7.85
C THR A 101 -18.76 -15.97 -8.40
N THR A 102 -18.42 -15.36 -9.54
CA THR A 102 -17.10 -15.48 -10.19
C THR A 102 -16.29 -14.18 -10.10
N CYS A 103 -16.74 -13.21 -9.32
CA CYS A 103 -16.10 -11.92 -9.20
C CYS A 103 -15.03 -11.95 -8.10
N ALA A 104 -13.81 -11.51 -8.40
CA ALA A 104 -12.72 -11.37 -7.42
C ALA A 104 -13.05 -10.43 -6.23
N LYS A 105 -14.15 -9.67 -6.30
CA LYS A 105 -14.61 -8.79 -5.22
C LYS A 105 -15.81 -9.39 -4.46
N SER A 106 -16.24 -10.62 -4.77
CA SER A 106 -17.38 -11.27 -4.11
C SER A 106 -17.16 -11.37 -2.60
N GLY A 107 -18.21 -11.12 -1.82
CA GLY A 107 -18.11 -11.09 -0.35
C GLY A 107 -17.43 -9.83 0.24
N ASN A 108 -16.75 -9.02 -0.58
CA ASN A 108 -16.08 -7.78 -0.18
C ASN A 108 -16.39 -6.62 -1.14
N CYS A 109 -17.58 -6.62 -1.72
CA CYS A 109 -18.06 -5.64 -2.69
C CYS A 109 -19.09 -4.71 -2.05
N ARG A 110 -18.81 -3.41 -2.01
CA ARG A 110 -19.73 -2.41 -1.43
C ARG A 110 -21.07 -2.36 -2.16
N LEU A 111 -21.10 -2.60 -3.47
CA LEU A 111 -22.35 -2.63 -4.24
C LEU A 111 -23.22 -3.83 -3.84
N GLN A 112 -22.61 -5.02 -3.68
CA GLN A 112 -23.26 -6.25 -3.24
C GLN A 112 -23.83 -6.08 -1.81
N GLU A 113 -23.02 -5.57 -0.89
CA GLU A 113 -23.41 -5.29 0.50
C GLU A 113 -24.63 -4.34 0.56
N LEU A 114 -24.57 -3.21 -0.16
CA LEU A 114 -25.66 -2.23 -0.14
C LEU A 114 -26.90 -2.76 -0.86
N ALA A 115 -26.77 -3.52 -1.94
CA ALA A 115 -27.92 -4.17 -2.58
C ALA A 115 -28.64 -5.11 -1.61
N GLN A 116 -27.89 -5.88 -0.82
CA GLN A 116 -28.44 -6.75 0.21
C GLN A 116 -29.06 -5.95 1.35
N ARG A 117 -28.36 -4.93 1.89
CA ARG A 117 -28.81 -4.07 2.98
C ARG A 117 -30.13 -3.36 2.66
N PHE A 118 -30.31 -2.88 1.42
CA PHE A 118 -31.53 -2.19 0.99
C PHE A 118 -32.57 -3.12 0.37
N GLY A 119 -32.35 -4.42 0.36
CA GLY A 119 -33.31 -5.42 -0.10
C GLY A 119 -33.62 -5.31 -1.59
N VAL A 120 -32.65 -4.95 -2.43
CA VAL A 120 -32.81 -4.92 -3.89
C VAL A 120 -32.80 -6.37 -4.39
N ARG A 121 -33.98 -6.87 -4.84
CA ARG A 121 -34.17 -8.24 -5.32
C ARG A 121 -34.50 -8.31 -6.80
N HIS A 122 -34.90 -7.20 -7.38
CA HIS A 122 -35.33 -7.09 -8.75
C HIS A 122 -34.80 -5.80 -9.37
N ILE A 123 -34.31 -5.88 -10.60
CA ILE A 123 -33.78 -4.76 -11.38
C ILE A 123 -34.80 -4.45 -12.47
N ARG A 124 -35.45 -3.30 -12.40
CA ARG A 124 -36.50 -2.87 -13.32
C ARG A 124 -35.97 -2.25 -14.62
N PHE A 125 -34.74 -1.79 -14.59
CA PHE A 125 -34.14 -1.02 -15.69
C PHE A 125 -33.34 -1.92 -16.63
N PRO A 126 -33.43 -1.73 -17.97
CA PRO A 126 -32.62 -2.49 -18.93
C PRO A 126 -31.16 -2.04 -18.87
N ASN A 127 -30.26 -2.94 -19.20
CA ASN A 127 -28.85 -2.60 -19.40
C ASN A 127 -28.65 -2.09 -20.83
N ASN A 128 -28.31 -0.82 -20.96
CA ASN A 128 -28.06 -0.15 -22.24
C ASN A 128 -26.56 0.14 -22.47
N LYS A 129 -25.66 -0.35 -21.59
CA LYS A 129 -24.22 -0.16 -21.77
C LYS A 129 -23.65 -1.14 -22.79
N PRO A 130 -22.73 -0.70 -23.65
CA PRO A 130 -21.95 -1.63 -24.47
C PRO A 130 -21.07 -2.51 -23.56
N ARG A 131 -20.70 -3.66 -24.08
CA ARG A 131 -19.74 -4.53 -23.40
C ARG A 131 -18.34 -4.12 -23.79
N TYR A 132 -17.47 -3.95 -22.80
CA TYR A 132 -16.08 -3.50 -22.96
C TYR A 132 -15.10 -4.66 -22.76
N GLU A 133 -13.96 -4.57 -23.43
CA GLU A 133 -12.85 -5.50 -23.24
C GLU A 133 -12.22 -5.34 -21.85
N ARG A 134 -11.78 -6.46 -21.27
CA ARG A 134 -11.05 -6.49 -20.01
C ARG A 134 -9.57 -6.27 -20.27
N ASP A 135 -8.88 -5.61 -19.33
CA ASP A 135 -7.45 -5.34 -19.41
C ASP A 135 -6.69 -6.15 -18.35
N TYR A 136 -5.88 -7.09 -18.83
CA TYR A 136 -5.03 -7.99 -18.05
C TYR A 136 -3.55 -7.67 -18.18
N THR A 137 -3.17 -6.60 -18.88
CA THR A 137 -1.78 -6.34 -19.29
C THR A 137 -0.89 -5.85 -18.15
N SER A 138 -1.47 -5.28 -17.09
CA SER A 138 -0.68 -4.80 -15.95
C SER A 138 -0.33 -5.90 -14.98
N TYR A 139 0.93 -5.98 -14.57
CA TYR A 139 1.35 -6.85 -13.45
C TYR A 139 0.66 -6.51 -12.12
N ALA A 140 0.32 -5.25 -11.90
CA ALA A 140 -0.18 -4.76 -10.62
C ALA A 140 -1.69 -4.92 -10.45
N VAL A 141 -2.46 -4.58 -11.48
CA VAL A 141 -3.92 -4.51 -11.40
C VAL A 141 -4.59 -5.08 -12.64
N PHE A 142 -5.75 -5.68 -12.43
CA PHE A 142 -6.69 -6.11 -13.45
C PHE A 142 -7.85 -5.11 -13.55
N ARG A 143 -8.31 -4.79 -14.76
CA ARG A 143 -9.41 -3.86 -15.02
C ARG A 143 -10.55 -4.52 -15.80
N ASP A 144 -11.77 -4.50 -15.24
CA ASP A 144 -13.02 -4.90 -15.89
C ASP A 144 -14.00 -3.70 -15.95
N PRO A 145 -14.06 -2.98 -17.08
CA PRO A 145 -14.93 -1.82 -17.22
C PRO A 145 -16.42 -2.15 -17.08
N ASN A 146 -16.83 -3.40 -17.31
CA ASN A 146 -18.22 -3.84 -17.22
C ASN A 146 -18.74 -3.84 -15.77
N LYS A 147 -17.85 -3.78 -14.79
CA LYS A 147 -18.16 -3.70 -13.35
C LYS A 147 -18.01 -2.29 -12.77
N CYS A 148 -17.78 -1.30 -13.64
CA CYS A 148 -17.59 0.08 -13.20
C CYS A 148 -18.93 0.77 -12.96
N ILE A 149 -19.07 1.40 -11.77
CA ILE A 149 -20.23 2.22 -11.38
C ILE A 149 -19.99 3.73 -11.53
N LEU A 150 -18.90 4.12 -12.17
CA LEU A 150 -18.54 5.52 -12.48
C LEU A 150 -18.45 6.42 -11.22
N CYS A 151 -18.00 5.89 -10.09
CA CYS A 151 -17.84 6.67 -8.86
C CYS A 151 -16.70 7.70 -8.92
N GLY A 152 -15.70 7.50 -9.79
CA GLY A 152 -14.59 8.41 -10.02
C GLY A 152 -13.48 8.37 -8.95
N ASP A 153 -13.53 7.47 -7.96
CA ASP A 153 -12.50 7.41 -6.91
C ASP A 153 -11.13 7.03 -7.48
N CYS A 154 -11.08 6.08 -8.42
CA CYS A 154 -9.84 5.67 -9.09
C CYS A 154 -9.24 6.78 -9.97
N VAL A 155 -10.06 7.62 -10.59
CA VAL A 155 -9.61 8.80 -11.35
C VAL A 155 -8.96 9.80 -10.41
N ARG A 156 -9.67 10.16 -9.33
CA ARG A 156 -9.20 11.17 -8.37
C ARG A 156 -7.96 10.70 -7.60
N VAL A 157 -7.90 9.44 -7.15
CA VAL A 157 -6.70 8.95 -6.46
C VAL A 157 -5.48 8.95 -7.38
N CYS A 158 -5.67 8.64 -8.68
CA CYS A 158 -4.59 8.64 -9.67
C CYS A 158 -4.08 10.06 -9.96
N GLU A 159 -4.97 11.06 -9.96
CA GLU A 159 -4.63 12.46 -10.21
C GLU A 159 -4.20 13.18 -8.93
N GLU A 160 -5.05 13.17 -7.88
CA GLU A 160 -4.90 14.03 -6.71
C GLU A 160 -3.80 13.55 -5.76
N LEU A 161 -3.62 12.23 -5.58
CA LEU A 161 -2.64 11.68 -4.66
C LEU A 161 -1.37 11.16 -5.35
N GLN A 162 -1.53 10.65 -6.59
CA GLN A 162 -0.42 10.08 -7.32
C GLN A 162 0.14 11.00 -8.42
N GLY A 163 -0.59 12.07 -8.77
CA GLY A 163 -0.15 13.02 -9.81
C GLY A 163 0.08 12.38 -11.18
N GLN A 164 -0.54 11.19 -11.46
CA GLN A 164 -0.29 10.42 -12.67
C GLN A 164 -1.34 10.61 -13.75
N GLY A 165 -2.60 10.81 -13.38
CA GLY A 165 -3.69 11.05 -14.35
C GLY A 165 -3.89 9.95 -15.40
N ILE A 166 -3.48 8.71 -15.12
CA ILE A 166 -3.56 7.59 -16.08
C ILE A 166 -5.01 7.25 -16.43
N LEU A 167 -5.88 7.24 -15.41
CA LEU A 167 -7.30 6.94 -15.56
C LEU A 167 -8.09 8.25 -15.60
N ASN A 168 -8.99 8.37 -16.55
CA ASN A 168 -9.89 9.52 -16.65
C ASN A 168 -11.25 9.11 -17.19
N PHE A 169 -12.23 10.00 -17.10
CA PHE A 169 -13.51 9.83 -17.75
C PHE A 169 -13.39 10.10 -19.26
N ALA A 170 -13.92 9.19 -20.07
CA ALA A 170 -13.99 9.32 -21.51
C ALA A 170 -15.43 9.13 -22.00
N PHE A 171 -15.77 9.76 -23.12
CA PHE A 171 -17.11 9.78 -23.71
C PHE A 171 -18.16 10.48 -22.83
N ARG A 172 -19.44 10.24 -23.10
CA ARG A 172 -20.57 10.81 -22.35
C ARG A 172 -21.84 9.95 -22.49
N GLY A 173 -22.84 10.23 -21.65
CA GLY A 173 -24.10 9.49 -21.66
C GLY A 173 -23.92 8.01 -21.32
N SER A 174 -24.54 7.13 -22.08
CA SER A 174 -24.47 5.67 -21.89
C SER A 174 -23.08 5.08 -22.19
N GLU A 175 -22.27 5.78 -22.97
CA GLU A 175 -20.92 5.36 -23.36
C GLU A 175 -19.85 5.83 -22.37
N LEU A 176 -20.22 6.64 -21.36
CA LEU A 176 -19.29 7.14 -20.34
C LEU A 176 -18.57 5.97 -19.68
N GLN A 177 -17.24 6.02 -19.70
CA GLN A 177 -16.40 5.02 -19.03
C GLN A 177 -15.15 5.65 -18.42
N VAL A 178 -14.52 4.92 -17.50
CA VAL A 178 -13.20 5.26 -16.94
C VAL A 178 -12.15 4.43 -17.67
N MET A 179 -11.17 5.09 -18.27
CA MET A 179 -10.16 4.43 -19.08
C MET A 179 -8.88 5.26 -19.18
N PRO A 180 -7.74 4.69 -19.59
CA PRO A 180 -6.57 5.46 -20.04
C PRO A 180 -6.86 6.25 -21.31
N ALA A 181 -6.06 7.28 -21.57
CA ALA A 181 -6.16 8.08 -22.78
C ALA A 181 -6.01 7.21 -24.05
N PHE A 182 -6.83 7.47 -25.06
CA PHE A 182 -6.82 6.77 -26.37
C PHE A 182 -7.09 5.26 -26.27
N ASP A 183 -7.83 4.82 -25.24
CA ASP A 183 -8.14 3.40 -24.96
C ASP A 183 -6.92 2.48 -24.92
N LYS A 184 -5.77 3.00 -24.51
CA LYS A 184 -4.55 2.23 -24.30
C LYS A 184 -4.73 1.19 -23.21
N LYS A 185 -4.03 0.07 -23.35
CA LYS A 185 -3.85 -0.87 -22.25
C LYS A 185 -2.95 -0.26 -21.17
N LEU A 186 -3.08 -0.70 -19.92
CA LEU A 186 -2.32 -0.11 -18.80
C LEU A 186 -0.80 -0.22 -18.99
N GLU A 187 -0.30 -1.30 -19.59
CA GLU A 187 1.14 -1.48 -19.89
C GLU A 187 1.69 -0.47 -20.91
N GLU A 188 0.84 0.03 -21.81
CA GLU A 188 1.21 1.03 -22.82
C GLU A 188 1.25 2.46 -22.26
N THR A 189 0.94 2.63 -20.99
CA THR A 189 0.89 3.92 -20.31
C THR A 189 2.07 4.12 -19.37
N LYS A 190 2.23 5.34 -18.88
CA LYS A 190 3.20 5.63 -17.80
C LYS A 190 2.70 5.20 -16.41
N CYS A 191 1.88 4.14 -16.33
CA CYS A 191 1.39 3.63 -15.05
C CYS A 191 2.54 3.06 -14.21
N VAL A 192 2.68 3.56 -12.99
CA VAL A 192 3.74 3.13 -12.04
C VAL A 192 3.36 1.88 -11.24
N GLY A 193 2.21 1.27 -11.50
CA GLY A 193 1.79 0.04 -10.83
C GLY A 193 1.46 0.18 -9.35
N CYS A 194 1.26 1.39 -8.81
CA CYS A 194 1.01 1.63 -7.38
C CYS A 194 -0.29 0.99 -6.84
N GLY A 195 -1.25 0.64 -7.72
CA GLY A 195 -2.50 -0.04 -7.38
C GLY A 195 -3.50 0.74 -6.53
N GLN A 196 -3.25 2.02 -6.23
CA GLN A 196 -4.16 2.81 -5.39
C GLN A 196 -5.57 2.92 -6.00
N CYS A 197 -5.69 2.83 -7.33
CA CYS A 197 -6.98 2.73 -8.02
C CYS A 197 -7.77 1.46 -7.64
N ALA A 198 -7.10 0.32 -7.42
CA ALA A 198 -7.72 -0.90 -6.92
C ALA A 198 -8.07 -0.80 -5.42
N ALA A 199 -7.25 -0.10 -4.63
CA ALA A 199 -7.49 0.11 -3.21
C ALA A 199 -8.79 0.89 -2.94
N VAL A 200 -9.11 1.89 -3.76
CA VAL A 200 -10.33 2.71 -3.62
C VAL A 200 -11.52 2.19 -4.43
N CYS A 201 -11.34 1.17 -5.28
CA CYS A 201 -12.43 0.64 -6.08
C CYS A 201 -13.48 -0.05 -5.22
N THR A 202 -14.69 0.48 -5.23
CA THR A 202 -15.83 -0.01 -4.44
C THR A 202 -16.47 -1.28 -5.00
N THR A 203 -16.15 -1.62 -6.26
CA THR A 203 -16.64 -2.80 -6.98
C THR A 203 -15.48 -3.63 -7.52
N GLY A 204 -15.74 -4.66 -8.31
CA GLY A 204 -14.74 -5.47 -8.99
C GLY A 204 -14.23 -4.88 -10.32
N ALA A 205 -14.40 -3.57 -10.55
CA ALA A 205 -13.97 -2.93 -11.79
C ALA A 205 -12.45 -2.79 -11.90
N ILE A 206 -11.77 -2.58 -10.77
CA ILE A 206 -10.31 -2.63 -10.68
C ILE A 206 -9.96 -3.46 -9.45
N THR A 207 -9.19 -4.51 -9.65
CA THR A 207 -8.72 -5.41 -8.59
C THR A 207 -7.21 -5.62 -8.71
N VAL A 208 -6.60 -6.21 -7.71
CA VAL A 208 -5.20 -6.65 -7.80
C VAL A 208 -5.13 -7.79 -8.84
N ASN A 209 -4.04 -7.86 -9.58
CA ASN A 209 -3.78 -8.99 -10.48
C ASN A 209 -3.49 -10.24 -9.65
N ASP A 210 -4.41 -11.20 -9.66
CA ASP A 210 -4.41 -12.37 -8.80
C ASP A 210 -3.38 -13.42 -9.25
N GLN A 211 -2.60 -13.93 -8.30
CA GLN A 211 -1.59 -14.96 -8.51
C GLN A 211 -1.73 -16.16 -7.55
N ILE A 212 -2.85 -16.30 -6.83
CA ILE A 212 -3.12 -17.36 -5.85
C ILE A 212 -2.96 -18.74 -6.50
N GLY A 213 -3.55 -18.94 -7.68
CA GLY A 213 -3.44 -20.22 -8.39
C GLY A 213 -1.99 -20.60 -8.77
N THR A 214 -1.11 -19.61 -8.99
CA THR A 214 0.32 -19.85 -9.24
C THR A 214 1.02 -20.25 -7.94
N ALA A 215 0.69 -19.59 -6.82
CA ALA A 215 1.21 -19.94 -5.50
C ALA A 215 0.86 -21.39 -5.13
N TRP A 216 -0.41 -21.79 -5.28
CA TRP A 216 -0.83 -23.17 -4.99
C TRP A 216 -0.11 -24.20 -5.86
N ARG A 217 0.06 -23.94 -7.16
CA ARG A 217 0.86 -24.84 -8.01
C ARG A 217 2.30 -24.97 -7.55
N ALA A 218 2.90 -23.88 -7.04
CA ALA A 218 4.27 -23.94 -6.52
C ALA A 218 4.35 -24.73 -5.21
N ILE A 219 3.43 -24.49 -4.27
CA ILE A 219 3.37 -25.16 -2.96
C ILE A 219 3.16 -26.67 -3.09
N HIS A 220 2.34 -27.10 -4.05
CA HIS A 220 2.08 -28.51 -4.27
C HIS A 220 3.05 -29.22 -5.23
N ASP A 221 4.05 -28.52 -5.77
CA ASP A 221 5.08 -29.11 -6.64
C ASP A 221 6.21 -29.72 -5.79
N PRO A 222 6.35 -31.04 -5.72
CA PRO A 222 7.39 -31.70 -4.90
C PRO A 222 8.81 -31.37 -5.35
N LYS A 223 8.99 -30.85 -6.57
CA LYS A 223 10.29 -30.43 -7.10
C LYS A 223 10.68 -29.02 -6.65
N LYS A 224 9.77 -28.28 -6.00
CA LYS A 224 10.03 -26.94 -5.51
C LYS A 224 10.21 -26.95 -3.99
N ARG A 225 11.14 -26.18 -3.53
CA ARG A 225 11.27 -25.74 -2.15
C ARG A 225 10.66 -24.35 -2.04
N VAL A 226 9.48 -24.26 -1.47
CA VAL A 226 8.80 -22.99 -1.36
C VAL A 226 9.28 -22.23 -0.11
N VAL A 227 9.93 -21.12 -0.36
CA VAL A 227 10.42 -20.19 0.68
C VAL A 227 9.59 -18.92 0.62
N VAL A 228 9.02 -18.52 1.74
CA VAL A 228 8.19 -17.31 1.85
C VAL A 228 8.90 -16.25 2.66
N GLN A 229 8.90 -15.00 2.18
CA GLN A 229 9.32 -13.83 2.94
C GLN A 229 8.15 -12.88 3.18
N ILE A 230 7.99 -12.38 4.42
CA ILE A 230 6.86 -11.54 4.86
C ILE A 230 7.32 -10.11 5.12
N ALA A 231 6.75 -9.14 4.41
CA ALA A 231 7.05 -7.72 4.61
C ALA A 231 6.51 -7.18 5.95
N PRO A 232 7.19 -6.17 6.56
CA PRO A 232 6.81 -5.66 7.88
C PRO A 232 5.37 -5.16 7.98
N ALA A 233 4.85 -4.48 6.97
CA ALA A 233 3.49 -3.93 6.99
C ALA A 233 2.38 -5.00 6.86
N VAL A 234 2.69 -6.22 6.42
CA VAL A 234 1.71 -7.30 6.26
C VAL A 234 1.23 -7.81 7.62
N ARG A 235 2.17 -8.01 8.57
CA ARG A 235 1.91 -8.56 9.90
C ARG A 235 0.94 -7.75 10.77
N VAL A 236 0.78 -6.46 10.48
CA VAL A 236 -0.11 -5.55 11.22
C VAL A 236 -1.45 -5.33 10.52
N ALA A 237 -1.70 -6.01 9.40
CA ALA A 237 -2.90 -5.83 8.60
C ALA A 237 -3.67 -7.14 8.31
N VAL A 238 -3.01 -8.28 8.18
CA VAL A 238 -3.65 -9.59 7.89
C VAL A 238 -4.75 -9.91 8.90
N GLY A 239 -4.50 -9.65 10.20
CA GLY A 239 -5.42 -9.95 11.29
C GLY A 239 -6.80 -9.31 11.16
N GLU A 240 -6.91 -8.16 10.47
CA GLU A 240 -8.17 -7.43 10.29
C GLU A 240 -9.24 -8.28 9.58
N ALA A 241 -8.83 -9.13 8.65
CA ALA A 241 -9.72 -10.03 7.93
C ALA A 241 -10.29 -11.16 8.79
N PHE A 242 -9.74 -11.35 9.99
CA PHE A 242 -10.10 -12.37 10.97
C PHE A 242 -10.59 -11.76 12.28
N GLY A 243 -10.97 -10.47 12.29
CA GLY A 243 -11.51 -9.77 13.44
C GLY A 243 -10.48 -9.33 14.48
N ILE A 244 -9.19 -9.44 14.19
CA ILE A 244 -8.12 -8.89 15.03
C ILE A 244 -7.98 -7.38 14.75
N PRO A 245 -7.85 -6.52 15.76
CA PRO A 245 -7.70 -5.09 15.55
C PRO A 245 -6.50 -4.74 14.66
N ALA A 246 -6.67 -3.73 13.81
CA ALA A 246 -5.57 -3.19 12.99
C ALA A 246 -4.39 -2.75 13.87
N GLY A 247 -3.18 -3.06 13.44
CA GLY A 247 -1.95 -2.74 14.17
C GLY A 247 -1.45 -3.86 15.09
N VAL A 248 -2.25 -4.87 15.37
CA VAL A 248 -1.78 -6.06 16.13
C VAL A 248 -0.82 -6.86 15.23
N ASN A 249 0.38 -7.12 15.75
CA ASN A 249 1.36 -7.95 15.06
C ASN A 249 0.98 -9.43 15.17
N VAL A 250 0.76 -10.09 14.02
CA VAL A 250 0.34 -11.50 13.94
C VAL A 250 1.34 -12.36 13.18
N ILE A 251 2.61 -11.98 13.11
CA ILE A 251 3.62 -12.69 12.32
C ILE A 251 3.76 -14.16 12.74
N ASP A 252 3.74 -14.44 14.03
CA ASP A 252 3.90 -15.80 14.53
C ASP A 252 2.72 -16.69 14.12
N LYS A 253 1.49 -16.17 14.12
CA LYS A 253 0.30 -16.88 13.60
C LYS A 253 0.32 -17.03 12.08
N MET A 254 0.88 -16.05 11.37
CA MET A 254 1.07 -16.14 9.91
C MET A 254 2.07 -17.24 9.56
N THR A 255 3.15 -17.38 10.34
CA THR A 255 4.13 -18.45 10.17
C THR A 255 3.46 -19.80 10.27
N THR A 256 2.71 -20.05 11.33
CA THR A 256 1.93 -21.29 11.52
C THR A 256 0.97 -21.54 10.34
N ALA A 257 0.22 -20.48 9.92
CA ALA A 257 -0.72 -20.60 8.80
C ALA A 257 -0.02 -21.01 7.51
N LEU A 258 1.11 -20.39 7.16
CA LEU A 258 1.88 -20.72 5.97
C LEU A 258 2.46 -22.12 6.01
N LYS A 259 2.97 -22.57 7.17
CA LYS A 259 3.43 -23.95 7.36
C LYS A 259 2.28 -24.96 7.15
N LEU A 260 1.10 -24.68 7.70
CA LEU A 260 -0.09 -25.50 7.48
C LEU A 260 -0.54 -25.57 6.01
N MET A 261 -0.28 -24.51 5.25
CA MET A 261 -0.53 -24.48 3.80
C MET A 261 0.53 -25.24 2.98
N GLY A 262 1.60 -25.74 3.59
CA GLY A 262 2.63 -26.54 2.93
C GLY A 262 3.88 -25.76 2.50
N VAL A 263 4.09 -24.55 3.02
CA VAL A 263 5.32 -23.79 2.79
C VAL A 263 6.48 -24.44 3.55
N ASP A 264 7.62 -24.64 2.89
CA ASP A 264 8.81 -25.27 3.48
C ASP A 264 9.47 -24.37 4.53
N GLU A 265 9.70 -23.09 4.21
CA GLU A 265 10.42 -22.15 5.07
C GLU A 265 9.71 -20.78 5.04
N VAL A 266 9.57 -20.15 6.20
CA VAL A 266 8.95 -18.83 6.37
C VAL A 266 9.91 -17.87 7.03
N TYR A 267 10.23 -16.77 6.34
CA TYR A 267 11.19 -15.77 6.78
C TYR A 267 10.59 -14.38 6.91
N ASP A 268 11.33 -13.50 7.56
CA ASP A 268 10.97 -12.10 7.74
C ASP A 268 11.77 -11.21 6.78
N THR A 269 11.10 -10.47 5.89
CA THR A 269 11.76 -9.48 5.01
C THR A 269 12.52 -8.40 5.80
N ASN A 270 12.30 -8.28 7.12
CA ASN A 270 13.14 -7.44 7.98
C ASN A 270 14.63 -7.77 7.89
N PHE A 271 14.96 -9.03 7.63
CA PHE A 271 16.35 -9.43 7.38
C PHE A 271 16.94 -8.70 6.16
N GLY A 272 16.19 -8.66 5.05
CA GLY A 272 16.54 -7.88 3.86
C GLY A 272 16.62 -6.39 4.14
N ALA A 273 15.69 -5.85 4.96
CA ALA A 273 15.69 -4.44 5.31
C ALA A 273 16.88 -4.05 6.20
N ASP A 274 17.38 -4.94 7.04
CA ASP A 274 18.61 -4.72 7.79
C ASP A 274 19.84 -4.64 6.86
N MET A 275 19.94 -5.54 5.86
CA MET A 275 20.98 -5.48 4.84
C MET A 275 20.90 -4.17 4.04
N THR A 276 19.71 -3.82 3.55
CA THR A 276 19.50 -2.56 2.82
C THR A 276 19.89 -1.36 3.67
N THR A 277 19.51 -1.32 4.95
CA THR A 277 19.85 -0.22 5.86
C THR A 277 21.36 -0.02 5.98
N ILE A 278 22.12 -1.10 6.14
CA ILE A 278 23.58 -1.03 6.27
C ILE A 278 24.20 -0.51 4.98
N LEU A 279 23.90 -1.16 3.85
CA LEU A 279 24.52 -0.82 2.56
C LEU A 279 24.08 0.56 2.05
N GLU A 280 22.81 0.92 2.20
CA GLU A 280 22.31 2.25 1.80
C GLU A 280 22.89 3.36 2.68
N ALA A 281 23.09 3.11 3.97
CA ALA A 281 23.77 4.06 4.86
C ALA A 281 25.26 4.21 4.53
N GLU A 282 25.94 3.12 4.19
CA GLU A 282 27.35 3.14 3.74
C GLU A 282 27.47 3.92 2.42
N GLU A 283 26.60 3.67 1.45
CA GLU A 283 26.51 4.46 0.20
C GLU A 283 26.28 5.94 0.49
N PHE A 284 25.34 6.25 1.39
CA PHE A 284 25.05 7.63 1.77
C PHE A 284 26.26 8.34 2.40
N LEU A 285 26.96 7.69 3.33
CA LEU A 285 28.18 8.21 3.93
C LEU A 285 29.30 8.42 2.91
N GLN A 286 29.42 7.52 1.92
CA GLN A 286 30.37 7.66 0.83
C GLN A 286 30.02 8.85 -0.07
N ARG A 287 28.73 9.05 -0.41
CA ARG A 287 28.26 10.23 -1.17
C ARG A 287 28.53 11.53 -0.39
N LEU A 288 28.30 11.55 0.92
CA LEU A 288 28.64 12.71 1.78
C LEU A 288 30.16 13.03 1.72
N LYS A 289 31.01 12.03 1.80
CA LYS A 289 32.46 12.19 1.73
C LYS A 289 32.95 12.67 0.34
N ASN A 290 32.29 12.21 -0.72
CA ASN A 290 32.69 12.51 -2.10
C ASN A 290 31.99 13.77 -2.67
N GLY A 291 31.07 14.40 -1.93
CA GLY A 291 30.33 15.59 -2.39
C GLY A 291 29.19 15.30 -3.35
N GLY A 292 28.57 14.11 -3.30
CA GLY A 292 27.39 13.77 -4.09
C GLY A 292 27.48 12.49 -4.91
N PRO A 293 26.53 12.24 -5.84
CA PRO A 293 25.43 13.13 -6.22
C PRO A 293 24.33 13.25 -5.18
N PHE A 294 23.77 14.46 -5.03
CA PHE A 294 22.68 14.76 -4.12
C PHE A 294 21.42 15.28 -4.87
N PRO A 295 20.19 15.06 -4.30
CA PRO A 295 19.97 14.20 -3.14
C PRO A 295 20.20 12.73 -3.48
N MET A 296 20.51 11.91 -2.48
CA MET A 296 20.33 10.47 -2.61
C MET A 296 18.86 10.14 -2.38
N PHE A 297 18.22 9.52 -3.35
CA PHE A 297 16.87 8.98 -3.20
C PHE A 297 16.92 7.53 -2.74
N THR A 298 16.04 7.14 -1.80
CA THR A 298 15.89 5.74 -1.41
C THR A 298 15.27 4.90 -2.55
N SER A 299 15.68 3.65 -2.69
CA SER A 299 15.28 2.74 -3.79
C SER A 299 14.18 1.76 -3.44
N CYS A 300 13.76 1.66 -2.18
CA CYS A 300 12.87 0.61 -1.67
C CYS A 300 11.44 0.63 -2.25
N CYS A 301 10.96 1.76 -2.82
CA CYS A 301 9.65 1.91 -3.39
C CYS A 301 9.67 1.78 -4.93
N PRO A 302 9.27 0.64 -5.53
CA PRO A 302 9.39 0.43 -6.98
C PRO A 302 8.49 1.32 -7.82
N ALA A 303 7.37 1.78 -7.29
CA ALA A 303 6.52 2.75 -7.98
C ALA A 303 7.17 4.14 -8.06
N TRP A 304 8.00 4.51 -7.08
CA TRP A 304 8.82 5.71 -7.11
C TRP A 304 9.94 5.60 -8.15
N VAL A 305 10.67 4.50 -8.16
CA VAL A 305 11.72 4.24 -9.15
C VAL A 305 11.14 4.35 -10.56
N ARG A 306 10.02 3.67 -10.82
CA ARG A 306 9.34 3.74 -12.13
C ARG A 306 8.78 5.14 -12.45
N TYR A 307 8.41 5.91 -11.45
CA TYR A 307 8.02 7.31 -11.66
C TYR A 307 9.19 8.11 -12.23
N LEU A 308 10.38 7.97 -11.66
CA LEU A 308 11.59 8.66 -12.15
C LEU A 308 11.96 8.22 -13.57
N GLU A 309 11.89 6.93 -13.87
CA GLU A 309 12.13 6.41 -15.22
C GLU A 309 11.25 7.08 -16.28
N PHE A 310 9.99 7.31 -15.96
CA PHE A 310 9.02 7.87 -16.90
C PHE A 310 9.00 9.38 -16.98
N ASN A 311 9.29 10.08 -15.88
CA ASN A 311 9.03 11.51 -15.78
C ASN A 311 10.30 12.33 -15.57
N ASP A 312 11.28 11.82 -14.83
CA ASP A 312 12.48 12.55 -14.44
C ASP A 312 13.75 11.68 -14.52
N PRO A 313 14.07 11.08 -15.69
CA PRO A 313 15.15 10.09 -15.81
C PRO A 313 16.54 10.65 -15.46
N LYS A 314 16.73 11.95 -15.48
CA LYS A 314 17.98 12.62 -15.05
C LYS A 314 18.35 12.34 -13.59
N TYR A 315 17.37 11.98 -12.74
CA TYR A 315 17.59 11.64 -11.34
C TYR A 315 17.81 10.14 -11.08
N LEU A 316 17.81 9.28 -12.09
CA LEU A 316 18.07 7.85 -11.90
C LEU A 316 19.44 7.60 -11.22
N LYS A 317 20.46 8.36 -11.61
CA LYS A 317 21.79 8.32 -10.97
C LYS A 317 21.81 8.76 -9.49
N ASN A 318 20.74 9.41 -9.04
CA ASN A 318 20.58 9.87 -7.66
C ASN A 318 19.89 8.82 -6.78
N ILE A 319 19.25 7.79 -7.37
CA ILE A 319 18.67 6.68 -6.61
C ILE A 319 19.80 5.91 -5.95
N SER A 320 19.57 5.38 -4.74
CA SER A 320 20.46 4.42 -4.11
C SER A 320 20.62 3.18 -4.99
N THR A 321 21.82 2.69 -5.12
CA THR A 321 22.13 1.47 -5.90
C THR A 321 21.68 0.20 -5.19
N CYS A 322 21.26 0.27 -3.93
CA CYS A 322 20.76 -0.87 -3.18
C CYS A 322 19.49 -1.45 -3.82
N LYS A 323 19.44 -2.76 -4.01
CA LYS A 323 18.17 -3.45 -4.29
C LYS A 323 17.18 -3.20 -3.16
N SER A 324 15.89 -3.29 -3.45
CA SER A 324 14.89 -3.22 -2.38
C SER A 324 15.04 -4.38 -1.39
N PRO A 325 14.60 -4.25 -0.12
CA PRO A 325 14.67 -5.34 0.85
C PRO A 325 14.12 -6.68 0.34
N MET A 326 13.08 -6.65 -0.48
CA MET A 326 12.48 -7.85 -1.08
C MET A 326 13.44 -8.55 -2.04
N GLU A 327 13.99 -7.81 -2.99
CA GLU A 327 14.91 -8.36 -4.01
C GLU A 327 16.26 -8.73 -3.40
N MET A 328 16.80 -7.88 -2.50
CA MET A 328 18.05 -8.15 -1.80
C MET A 328 17.97 -9.46 -1.00
N PHE A 329 16.89 -9.66 -0.27
CA PHE A 329 16.70 -10.88 0.52
C PHE A 329 16.45 -12.11 -0.38
N ALA A 330 15.72 -11.94 -1.46
CA ALA A 330 15.49 -13.02 -2.42
C ALA A 330 16.79 -13.51 -3.06
N ALA A 331 17.68 -12.60 -3.45
CA ALA A 331 19.00 -12.93 -3.99
C ALA A 331 19.83 -13.73 -2.96
N VAL A 332 19.80 -13.34 -1.69
CA VAL A 332 20.47 -14.08 -0.60
C VAL A 332 19.87 -15.47 -0.40
N ILE A 333 18.55 -15.60 -0.36
CA ILE A 333 17.88 -16.91 -0.24
C ILE A 333 18.35 -17.81 -1.39
N ARG A 334 18.35 -17.33 -2.61
CA ARG A 334 18.77 -18.09 -3.79
C ARG A 334 20.23 -18.55 -3.68
N ASP A 335 21.14 -17.66 -3.31
CA ASP A 335 22.57 -17.97 -3.10
C ASP A 335 22.77 -19.05 -2.01
N LYS A 336 22.10 -18.88 -0.87
CA LYS A 336 22.26 -19.79 0.28
C LYS A 336 21.62 -21.16 0.09
N TYR A 337 20.58 -21.25 -0.75
CA TYR A 337 19.89 -22.51 -1.02
C TYR A 337 20.45 -23.27 -2.24
N ALA A 338 21.32 -22.67 -3.06
CA ALA A 338 21.81 -23.28 -4.29
C ALA A 338 22.42 -24.69 -4.06
N ALA A 339 23.32 -24.84 -3.08
CA ALA A 339 23.96 -26.13 -2.76
C ALA A 339 22.92 -27.14 -2.18
N LYS A 340 21.96 -26.70 -1.40
CA LYS A 340 20.90 -27.55 -0.84
C LYS A 340 19.94 -28.03 -1.94
N ASP A 341 19.62 -27.15 -2.87
CA ASP A 341 18.78 -27.47 -4.02
C ASP A 341 19.43 -28.51 -4.95
N GLU A 342 20.72 -28.36 -5.21
CA GLU A 342 21.50 -29.32 -5.98
C GLU A 342 21.51 -30.71 -5.29
N ALA A 343 21.75 -30.73 -3.97
CA ALA A 343 21.78 -31.98 -3.20
C ALA A 343 20.42 -32.69 -3.13
N ASP A 344 19.32 -31.92 -2.98
CA ASP A 344 17.96 -32.46 -2.84
C ASP A 344 17.26 -32.69 -4.18
N GLY A 345 17.82 -32.19 -5.30
CA GLY A 345 17.20 -32.20 -6.62
C GLY A 345 15.90 -31.36 -6.69
N ARG A 346 15.74 -30.40 -5.79
CA ARG A 346 14.65 -29.42 -5.75
C ARG A 346 15.11 -28.08 -6.30
N THR A 347 14.18 -27.17 -6.50
CA THR A 347 14.46 -25.79 -6.89
C THR A 347 13.79 -24.86 -5.90
N THR A 348 14.56 -23.97 -5.28
CA THR A 348 13.99 -22.93 -4.42
C THR A 348 13.07 -22.02 -5.23
N TYR A 349 11.85 -21.84 -4.73
CA TYR A 349 10.80 -20.98 -5.27
C TYR A 349 10.47 -19.91 -4.24
N ASN A 350 10.88 -18.68 -4.51
CA ASN A 350 10.80 -17.57 -3.56
C ASN A 350 9.49 -16.81 -3.73
N ILE A 351 8.62 -16.86 -2.74
CA ILE A 351 7.36 -16.11 -2.69
C ILE A 351 7.52 -14.94 -1.71
N ALA A 352 7.29 -13.72 -2.19
CA ALA A 352 7.28 -12.53 -1.35
C ALA A 352 5.84 -12.09 -1.04
N ILE A 353 5.47 -12.02 0.25
CA ILE A 353 4.18 -11.51 0.68
C ILE A 353 4.33 -10.04 1.03
N MET A 354 3.71 -9.17 0.20
CA MET A 354 3.95 -7.74 0.18
C MET A 354 2.65 -6.92 0.34
N PRO A 355 2.68 -5.76 0.99
CA PRO A 355 1.53 -4.86 1.08
C PRO A 355 1.27 -4.09 -0.23
N CYS A 356 2.02 -4.38 -1.28
CA CYS A 356 2.24 -3.52 -2.44
C CYS A 356 2.00 -4.28 -3.75
N THR A 357 1.29 -3.65 -4.69
CA THR A 357 1.10 -4.21 -6.04
C THR A 357 2.26 -3.92 -6.99
N ALA A 358 2.98 -2.80 -6.79
CA ALA A 358 4.13 -2.46 -7.60
C ALA A 358 5.30 -3.45 -7.43
N LYS A 359 5.35 -4.18 -6.32
CA LYS A 359 6.31 -5.27 -6.10
C LYS A 359 6.16 -6.44 -7.08
N LYS A 360 4.93 -6.68 -7.59
CA LYS A 360 4.71 -7.66 -8.69
C LYS A 360 5.42 -7.24 -9.97
N MET A 361 5.46 -5.95 -10.24
CA MET A 361 6.17 -5.39 -11.39
C MET A 361 7.68 -5.37 -11.16
N GLU A 362 8.12 -5.04 -9.95
CA GLU A 362 9.54 -5.06 -9.58
C GLU A 362 10.14 -6.46 -9.78
N ALA A 363 9.51 -7.49 -9.25
CA ALA A 363 9.94 -8.88 -9.40
C ALA A 363 10.02 -9.37 -10.88
N ALA A 364 9.31 -8.71 -11.79
CA ALA A 364 9.33 -9.03 -13.22
C ALA A 364 10.38 -8.23 -14.01
N ARG A 365 11.18 -7.39 -13.35
CA ARG A 365 12.20 -6.56 -14.03
C ARG A 365 13.40 -7.41 -14.46
N PRO A 366 13.93 -7.17 -15.66
CA PRO A 366 15.07 -7.93 -16.19
C PRO A 366 16.33 -7.79 -15.34
N GLU A 367 16.51 -6.65 -14.63
CA GLU A 367 17.66 -6.41 -13.76
C GLU A 367 17.73 -7.36 -12.55
N PHE A 368 16.61 -8.01 -12.21
CA PHE A 368 16.51 -8.99 -11.10
C PHE A 368 16.43 -10.44 -11.61
N VAL A 369 16.82 -10.67 -12.86
CA VAL A 369 16.89 -12.02 -13.45
C VAL A 369 18.36 -12.43 -13.60
N HIS A 370 18.76 -13.46 -12.88
CA HIS A 370 20.11 -14.02 -12.92
C HIS A 370 20.05 -15.48 -13.39
N ASP A 371 20.86 -15.84 -14.37
CA ASP A 371 20.90 -17.19 -14.98
C ASP A 371 19.51 -17.68 -15.45
N GLY A 372 18.70 -16.76 -16.00
CA GLY A 372 17.35 -17.04 -16.51
C GLY A 372 16.30 -17.24 -15.41
N ARG A 373 16.60 -16.93 -14.16
CA ARG A 373 15.67 -17.01 -13.02
C ARG A 373 15.55 -15.66 -12.31
N PRO A 374 14.32 -15.20 -11.98
CA PRO A 374 14.14 -14.00 -11.19
C PRO A 374 14.57 -14.22 -9.74
N ASP A 375 15.01 -13.19 -9.03
CA ASP A 375 15.32 -13.27 -7.60
C ASP A 375 14.06 -13.63 -6.80
N VAL A 376 12.94 -12.99 -7.09
CA VAL A 376 11.60 -13.31 -6.55
C VAL A 376 10.77 -14.00 -7.62
N ASP A 377 10.36 -15.24 -7.40
CA ASP A 377 9.56 -16.01 -8.37
C ASP A 377 8.09 -15.56 -8.38
N LEU A 378 7.56 -15.12 -7.24
CA LEU A 378 6.16 -14.73 -7.10
C LEU A 378 5.96 -13.69 -6.00
N VAL A 379 5.12 -12.70 -6.29
CA VAL A 379 4.68 -11.73 -5.27
C VAL A 379 3.19 -11.88 -4.99
N LEU A 380 2.85 -12.20 -3.75
CA LEU A 380 1.48 -12.18 -3.25
C LEU A 380 1.23 -10.90 -2.45
N THR A 381 0.04 -10.34 -2.58
CA THR A 381 -0.38 -9.24 -1.71
C THR A 381 -0.94 -9.77 -0.39
N THR A 382 -1.05 -8.90 0.60
CA THR A 382 -1.71 -9.22 1.88
C THR A 382 -3.13 -9.76 1.66
N ARG A 383 -3.87 -9.23 0.66
CA ARG A 383 -5.22 -9.70 0.33
C ARG A 383 -5.21 -11.11 -0.23
N GLU A 384 -4.30 -11.40 -1.15
CA GLU A 384 -4.17 -12.74 -1.72
C GLU A 384 -3.84 -13.76 -0.62
N LEU A 385 -2.94 -13.42 0.32
CA LEU A 385 -2.68 -14.29 1.47
C LEU A 385 -3.93 -14.52 2.32
N VAL A 386 -4.72 -13.48 2.60
CA VAL A 386 -5.99 -13.60 3.33
C VAL A 386 -6.96 -14.55 2.60
N ASP A 387 -7.04 -14.43 1.28
CA ASP A 387 -7.92 -15.27 0.47
C ASP A 387 -7.42 -16.73 0.46
N MET A 388 -6.11 -16.98 0.37
CA MET A 388 -5.51 -18.33 0.53
C MET A 388 -5.81 -18.94 1.92
N MET A 389 -5.69 -18.15 3.00
CA MET A 389 -6.05 -18.61 4.34
C MET A 389 -7.54 -18.99 4.44
N ARG A 390 -8.42 -18.24 3.77
CA ARG A 390 -9.86 -18.55 3.71
C ARG A 390 -10.15 -19.82 2.90
N GLU A 391 -9.45 -20.02 1.79
CA GLU A 391 -9.57 -21.24 0.96
C GLU A 391 -9.23 -22.50 1.76
N THR A 392 -8.23 -22.43 2.63
CA THR A 392 -7.83 -23.56 3.50
C THR A 392 -8.67 -23.69 4.76
N GLY A 393 -9.54 -22.73 5.07
CA GLY A 393 -10.33 -22.70 6.29
C GLY A 393 -9.55 -22.42 7.58
N VAL A 394 -8.33 -21.91 7.45
CA VAL A 394 -7.46 -21.55 8.60
C VAL A 394 -8.13 -20.48 9.46
N GLN A 395 -8.27 -20.77 10.75
CA GLN A 395 -8.78 -19.84 11.76
C GLN A 395 -7.62 -19.16 12.47
N LEU A 396 -7.17 -18.01 11.94
CA LEU A 396 -5.97 -17.32 12.43
C LEU A 396 -5.97 -17.04 13.94
N ASN A 397 -7.16 -16.82 14.54
CA ASN A 397 -7.30 -16.56 15.98
C ASN A 397 -6.94 -17.77 16.84
N GLU A 398 -7.13 -19.00 16.34
CA GLU A 398 -6.99 -20.25 17.05
C GLU A 398 -5.62 -20.90 16.88
N LEU A 399 -4.78 -20.36 15.97
CA LEU A 399 -3.47 -20.92 15.70
C LEU A 399 -2.51 -20.72 16.87
N GLU A 400 -1.68 -21.72 17.10
CA GLU A 400 -0.49 -21.62 17.95
C GLU A 400 0.53 -20.66 17.36
N LEU A 401 1.40 -20.13 18.22
CA LEU A 401 2.42 -19.15 17.80
C LEU A 401 3.69 -19.91 17.37
N GLU A 402 4.15 -19.66 16.16
CA GLU A 402 5.41 -20.18 15.65
C GLU A 402 6.24 -19.03 15.07
N SER A 403 7.45 -18.83 15.56
CA SER A 403 8.33 -17.78 15.04
C SER A 403 8.81 -18.10 13.63
N PRO A 404 9.10 -17.09 12.79
CA PRO A 404 9.76 -17.30 11.51
C PRO A 404 11.04 -18.13 11.65
N ASP A 405 11.35 -18.90 10.59
CA ASP A 405 12.45 -19.85 10.59
C ASP A 405 13.82 -19.15 10.74
N LEU A 406 14.77 -19.84 11.36
CA LEU A 406 16.16 -19.39 11.45
C LEU A 406 16.99 -19.92 10.26
N PRO A 407 18.06 -19.23 9.84
CA PRO A 407 18.63 -18.05 10.50
C PRO A 407 17.99 -16.71 10.10
N PHE A 408 17.17 -16.64 9.08
CA PHE A 408 16.72 -15.40 8.44
C PHE A 408 15.42 -14.82 9.02
N GLY A 409 14.88 -15.40 10.08
CA GLY A 409 13.69 -14.89 10.78
C GLY A 409 13.97 -13.73 11.75
N LEU A 410 15.23 -13.33 11.93
CA LEU A 410 15.59 -12.24 12.84
C LEU A 410 15.71 -10.90 12.10
N GLY A 411 15.08 -9.86 12.64
CA GLY A 411 15.19 -8.50 12.15
C GLY A 411 15.28 -7.46 13.26
N SER A 412 15.84 -6.29 12.95
CA SER A 412 15.94 -5.18 13.88
C SER A 412 14.67 -4.32 13.91
N GLY A 413 14.55 -3.47 14.93
CA GLY A 413 13.52 -2.43 14.98
C GLY A 413 13.64 -1.40 13.85
N ALA A 414 14.86 -1.13 13.35
CA ALA A 414 15.08 -0.29 12.19
C ALA A 414 14.46 -0.88 10.92
N ALA A 415 14.54 -2.20 10.75
CA ALA A 415 13.92 -2.89 9.62
C ALA A 415 12.38 -2.88 9.67
N VAL A 416 11.80 -3.07 10.85
CA VAL A 416 10.33 -3.10 11.03
C VAL A 416 9.68 -1.80 10.58
N ILE A 417 10.29 -0.65 10.84
CA ILE A 417 9.73 0.66 10.51
C ILE A 417 9.79 1.01 9.01
N TYR A 418 10.42 0.20 8.15
CA TYR A 418 10.32 0.35 6.69
C TYR A 418 8.89 0.35 6.16
N GLY A 419 7.96 -0.20 6.94
CA GLY A 419 6.53 -0.23 6.60
C GLY A 419 5.81 1.12 6.74
N VAL A 420 6.41 2.14 7.35
CA VAL A 420 5.84 3.47 7.54
C VAL A 420 6.65 4.54 6.81
N THR A 421 6.01 5.65 6.46
CA THR A 421 6.69 6.79 5.83
C THR A 421 7.66 7.45 6.81
N GLY A 422 8.90 7.69 6.37
CA GLY A 422 10.03 8.17 7.18
C GLY A 422 10.84 7.05 7.83
N GLY A 423 10.36 5.79 7.74
CA GLY A 423 11.00 4.65 8.38
C GLY A 423 12.34 4.27 7.77
N VAL A 424 12.50 4.41 6.44
CA VAL A 424 13.76 4.12 5.75
C VAL A 424 14.78 5.20 6.10
N ALA A 425 14.42 6.47 5.98
CA ALA A 425 15.30 7.58 6.34
C ALA A 425 15.71 7.50 7.83
N GLU A 426 14.77 7.16 8.73
CA GLU A 426 15.09 6.96 10.15
C GLU A 426 16.08 5.80 10.35
N ALA A 427 15.92 4.68 9.63
CA ALA A 427 16.81 3.54 9.72
C ALA A 427 18.24 3.89 9.26
N VAL A 428 18.38 4.56 8.10
CA VAL A 428 19.65 5.07 7.58
C VAL A 428 20.31 6.03 8.57
N VAL A 429 19.56 7.02 9.08
CA VAL A 429 20.06 7.97 10.07
C VAL A 429 20.54 7.26 11.35
N ARG A 430 19.77 6.28 11.86
CA ARG A 430 20.18 5.50 13.04
C ARG A 430 21.53 4.79 12.83
N HIS A 431 21.82 4.35 11.60
CA HIS A 431 23.11 3.75 11.25
C HIS A 431 24.22 4.79 11.19
N CYS A 432 23.99 5.95 10.56
CA CYS A 432 24.98 7.00 10.37
C CYS A 432 25.42 7.72 11.66
N LEU A 433 24.58 7.69 12.71
CA LEU A 433 24.87 8.39 13.97
C LEU A 433 26.14 7.84 14.64
N PRO A 434 27.12 8.68 15.01
CA PRO A 434 28.32 8.25 15.73
C PRO A 434 28.02 7.81 17.16
N ASP A 435 27.13 8.55 17.87
CA ASP A 435 26.65 8.16 19.19
C ASP A 435 25.55 7.11 19.09
N LYS A 436 25.85 5.91 19.55
CA LYS A 436 24.96 4.74 19.54
C LYS A 436 24.15 4.58 20.84
N SER A 437 24.06 5.61 21.66
CA SER A 437 23.34 5.59 22.94
C SER A 437 21.81 5.49 22.78
N LYS A 438 21.12 5.04 23.85
CA LYS A 438 19.65 5.02 23.89
C LYS A 438 19.04 6.44 23.82
N ASN A 439 19.73 7.44 24.34
CA ASN A 439 19.25 8.81 24.33
C ASN A 439 19.26 9.40 22.92
N THR A 440 20.32 9.17 22.15
CA THR A 440 20.41 9.58 20.74
C THR A 440 19.33 8.89 19.89
N LEU A 441 19.08 7.60 20.12
CA LEU A 441 17.97 6.90 19.43
C LEU A 441 16.59 7.47 19.79
N ARG A 442 16.39 7.90 21.05
CA ARG A 442 15.15 8.59 21.44
C ARG A 442 15.03 9.94 20.77
N ALA A 443 16.11 10.69 20.68
CA ALA A 443 16.14 12.00 20.01
C ALA A 443 15.72 11.88 18.54
N VAL A 444 16.23 10.88 17.80
CA VAL A 444 15.83 10.65 16.40
C VAL A 444 14.34 10.29 16.28
N ARG A 445 13.81 9.50 17.20
CA ARG A 445 12.38 9.08 17.19
C ARG A 445 11.40 10.24 17.37
N VAL A 446 11.80 11.33 18.00
CA VAL A 446 10.96 12.53 18.22
C VAL A 446 11.17 13.60 17.17
N THR A 447 11.98 13.33 16.14
CA THR A 447 12.13 14.22 14.99
C THR A 447 10.96 14.09 14.03
N ASP A 448 10.82 15.05 13.12
CA ASP A 448 9.82 15.04 12.06
C ASP A 448 10.03 13.93 10.99
N LEU A 449 11.01 13.02 11.19
CA LEU A 449 11.10 11.77 10.42
C LEU A 449 9.85 10.91 10.60
N ARG A 450 9.16 10.97 11.75
CA ARG A 450 7.87 10.34 12.02
C ARG A 450 6.75 11.35 11.90
N GLY A 451 5.65 10.99 11.24
CA GLY A 451 4.47 11.86 11.12
C GLY A 451 3.70 11.63 9.82
N ASP A 452 2.62 12.39 9.63
CA ASP A 452 1.66 12.23 8.52
C ASP A 452 1.75 13.37 7.48
N GLY A 453 2.76 14.25 7.56
CA GLY A 453 2.94 15.38 6.64
C GLY A 453 3.18 14.94 5.20
N ALA A 454 2.69 15.75 4.24
CA ALA A 454 2.86 15.54 2.79
C ALA A 454 4.34 15.52 2.40
N ILE A 455 5.05 16.60 2.76
CA ILE A 455 6.51 16.71 2.68
C ILE A 455 6.97 17.15 4.08
N ARG A 456 7.92 16.43 4.64
CA ARG A 456 8.54 16.77 5.92
C ARG A 456 10.00 17.09 5.70
N HIS A 457 10.43 18.21 6.24
CA HIS A 457 11.80 18.70 6.15
C HIS A 457 12.46 18.49 7.50
N VAL A 458 13.56 17.77 7.53
CA VAL A 458 14.26 17.40 8.75
C VAL A 458 15.71 17.82 8.66
N GLU A 459 16.15 18.59 9.63
CA GLU A 459 17.54 19.02 9.79
C GLU A 459 18.14 18.28 10.98
N LEU A 460 19.23 17.60 10.77
CA LEU A 460 19.91 16.79 11.78
C LEU A 460 21.41 17.04 11.73
N ASN A 461 22.02 17.19 12.91
CA ASN A 461 23.48 17.19 13.01
C ASN A 461 23.99 15.76 13.25
N VAL A 462 24.77 15.25 12.33
CA VAL A 462 25.38 13.92 12.39
C VAL A 462 26.91 14.07 12.33
N GLY A 463 27.56 13.84 13.47
CA GLY A 463 29.02 13.92 13.55
C GLY A 463 29.61 15.31 13.28
N GLY A 464 28.86 16.40 13.49
CA GLY A 464 29.28 17.77 13.21
C GLY A 464 28.89 18.28 11.82
N GLN A 465 28.28 17.43 10.98
CA GLN A 465 27.76 17.79 9.66
C GLN A 465 26.24 17.97 9.74
N GLU A 466 25.74 19.10 9.24
CA GLU A 466 24.31 19.35 9.12
C GLU A 466 23.75 18.62 7.89
N LEU A 467 22.75 17.77 8.11
CA LEU A 467 22.08 16.99 7.08
C LEU A 467 20.66 17.52 6.88
N HIS A 468 20.32 17.80 5.63
CA HIS A 468 18.97 18.14 5.20
C HIS A 468 18.33 16.89 4.60
N ILE A 469 17.23 16.44 5.18
CA ILE A 469 16.50 15.23 4.79
C ILE A 469 15.06 15.59 4.45
N ALA A 470 14.53 15.05 3.38
CA ALA A 470 13.11 15.14 3.09
C ALA A 470 12.45 13.75 3.17
N VAL A 471 11.24 13.72 3.73
CA VAL A 471 10.36 12.55 3.72
C VAL A 471 9.09 12.92 2.97
N VAL A 472 8.85 12.25 1.85
CA VAL A 472 7.77 12.56 0.91
C VAL A 472 6.72 11.45 0.91
N ASN A 473 5.46 11.86 1.04
CA ASN A 473 4.32 10.99 1.21
C ASN A 473 3.32 11.17 0.05
N GLY A 474 3.41 10.31 -0.97
CA GLY A 474 2.64 10.38 -2.21
C GLY A 474 3.41 10.99 -3.38
N LEU A 475 3.18 10.48 -4.59
CA LEU A 475 3.93 10.92 -5.79
C LEU A 475 3.60 12.35 -6.23
N VAL A 476 2.40 12.86 -5.93
CA VAL A 476 2.06 14.27 -6.22
C VAL A 476 3.04 15.21 -5.50
N HIS A 477 3.37 14.91 -4.25
CA HIS A 477 4.30 15.70 -3.46
C HIS A 477 5.77 15.46 -3.86
N ALA A 478 6.10 14.28 -4.40
CA ALA A 478 7.41 14.04 -4.99
C ALA A 478 7.65 14.94 -6.20
N LYS A 479 6.62 15.12 -7.04
CA LYS A 479 6.66 16.07 -8.18
C LYS A 479 6.84 17.51 -7.71
N GLU A 480 6.15 17.92 -6.64
CA GLU A 480 6.31 19.25 -6.03
C GLU A 480 7.73 19.46 -5.51
N LEU A 481 8.27 18.48 -4.75
CA LEU A 481 9.64 18.54 -4.23
C LEU A 481 10.68 18.68 -5.34
N ILE A 482 10.57 17.87 -6.40
CA ILE A 482 11.50 17.94 -7.53
C ILE A 482 11.45 19.33 -8.17
N ALA A 483 10.25 19.88 -8.41
CA ALA A 483 10.11 21.22 -8.97
C ALA A 483 10.73 22.31 -8.08
N ASP A 484 10.60 22.21 -6.77
CA ASP A 484 11.19 23.15 -5.83
C ASP A 484 12.72 23.03 -5.76
N MET A 485 13.27 21.82 -5.84
CA MET A 485 14.72 21.58 -5.96
C MET A 485 15.27 22.18 -7.25
N GLU A 486 14.61 21.97 -8.39
CA GLU A 486 15.02 22.53 -9.69
C GLU A 486 14.95 24.05 -9.74
N ALA A 487 14.01 24.63 -9.01
CA ALA A 487 13.91 26.08 -8.83
C ALA A 487 14.95 26.65 -7.83
N GLY A 488 15.79 25.81 -7.24
CA GLY A 488 16.80 26.21 -6.25
C GLY A 488 16.23 26.68 -4.92
N LYS A 489 14.96 26.34 -4.59
CA LYS A 489 14.30 26.74 -3.36
C LYS A 489 14.70 25.87 -2.15
N CYS A 490 15.14 24.63 -2.39
CA CYS A 490 15.54 23.69 -1.35
C CYS A 490 16.65 22.77 -1.84
N PHE A 491 17.39 22.24 -0.87
CA PHE A 491 18.47 21.26 -1.10
C PHE A 491 18.38 20.16 -0.04
N TYR A 492 18.59 18.91 -0.45
CA TYR A 492 18.59 17.77 0.44
C TYR A 492 19.78 16.84 0.17
N HIS A 493 20.27 16.20 1.23
CA HIS A 493 21.25 15.15 1.15
C HIS A 493 20.60 13.78 0.93
N LEU A 494 19.48 13.52 1.64
CA LEU A 494 18.71 12.28 1.56
C LEU A 494 17.24 12.60 1.37
N VAL A 495 16.57 11.86 0.47
CA VAL A 495 15.13 11.97 0.23
C VAL A 495 14.50 10.58 0.23
N GLU A 496 13.59 10.35 1.16
CA GLU A 496 12.71 9.19 1.13
C GLU A 496 11.40 9.54 0.40
N VAL A 497 11.01 8.72 -0.59
CA VAL A 497 9.72 8.86 -1.27
C VAL A 497 8.91 7.59 -1.10
N MET A 498 7.76 7.72 -0.44
CA MET A 498 6.75 6.68 -0.34
C MET A 498 5.55 7.01 -1.22
N THR A 499 5.30 6.20 -2.23
CA THR A 499 4.16 6.38 -3.15
C THR A 499 2.81 6.30 -2.44
N CYS A 500 2.68 5.42 -1.45
CA CYS A 500 1.45 5.21 -0.69
C CYS A 500 1.39 6.13 0.52
N GLN A 501 0.24 6.77 0.77
CA GLN A 501 0.06 7.59 1.97
C GLN A 501 0.17 6.77 3.26
N GLY A 502 1.00 7.24 4.18
CA GLY A 502 1.36 6.55 5.42
C GLY A 502 2.48 5.52 5.25
N GLY A 503 3.00 5.32 4.03
CA GLY A 503 3.97 4.28 3.70
C GLY A 503 3.31 2.95 3.28
N CYS A 504 4.03 1.84 3.42
CA CYS A 504 3.57 0.51 3.01
C CYS A 504 2.35 0.01 3.80
N VAL A 505 2.08 0.53 5.00
CA VAL A 505 0.84 0.27 5.75
C VAL A 505 -0.42 0.73 5.00
N GLY A 506 -0.29 1.71 4.09
CA GLY A 506 -1.32 2.18 3.16
C GLY A 506 -1.22 1.59 1.75
N GLY A 507 -0.41 0.55 1.56
CA GLY A 507 -0.20 -0.10 0.27
C GLY A 507 -1.47 -0.69 -0.33
N ALA A 508 -1.55 -0.72 -1.66
CA ALA A 508 -2.75 -1.17 -2.38
C ALA A 508 -3.04 -2.67 -2.24
N GLY A 509 -2.05 -3.46 -1.83
CA GLY A 509 -2.20 -4.88 -1.51
C GLY A 509 -2.77 -5.16 -0.11
N GLN A 510 -2.91 -4.15 0.74
CA GLN A 510 -3.47 -4.28 2.08
C GLN A 510 -5.00 -4.47 2.05
N PRO A 511 -5.61 -5.05 3.10
CA PRO A 511 -7.06 -5.05 3.27
C PRO A 511 -7.63 -3.64 3.20
N TYR A 512 -8.81 -3.50 2.57
CA TYR A 512 -9.50 -2.20 2.50
C TYR A 512 -9.95 -1.79 3.90
N GLY A 513 -9.52 -0.62 4.36
CA GLY A 513 -9.84 -0.13 5.69
C GLY A 513 -10.45 1.27 5.67
N LEU A 514 -11.24 1.57 6.71
CA LEU A 514 -11.79 2.90 6.96
C LEU A 514 -10.69 3.90 7.38
N SER A 515 -11.02 5.18 7.41
CA SER A 515 -10.15 6.25 7.90
C SER A 515 -9.64 5.91 9.33
N GLY A 516 -8.35 6.06 9.56
CA GLY A 516 -7.69 5.72 10.84
C GLY A 516 -6.96 4.36 10.87
N VAL A 517 -7.35 3.40 10.04
CA VAL A 517 -6.71 2.06 10.00
C VAL A 517 -5.22 2.14 9.68
N LYS A 518 -4.81 3.00 8.75
CA LYS A 518 -3.38 3.21 8.40
C LYS A 518 -2.57 3.66 9.61
N LYS A 519 -3.13 4.58 10.41
CA LYS A 519 -2.50 5.06 11.65
C LYS A 519 -2.29 3.93 12.64
N ASN A 520 -3.32 3.13 12.91
CA ASN A 520 -3.22 1.99 13.83
C ASN A 520 -2.18 0.96 13.36
N ARG A 521 -2.13 0.66 12.05
CA ARG A 521 -1.09 -0.21 11.48
C ARG A 521 0.32 0.38 11.69
N GLY A 522 0.49 1.69 11.49
CA GLY A 522 1.76 2.39 11.74
C GLY A 522 2.17 2.35 13.21
N GLU A 523 1.25 2.60 14.12
CA GLU A 523 1.48 2.48 15.57
C GLU A 523 1.89 1.06 15.96
N GLY A 524 1.31 0.03 15.34
CA GLY A 524 1.71 -1.37 15.50
C GLY A 524 3.16 -1.64 15.11
N LEU A 525 3.63 -1.05 14.00
CA LEU A 525 5.04 -1.16 13.59
C LEU A 525 5.97 -0.40 14.54
N TYR A 526 5.58 0.77 15.02
CA TYR A 526 6.36 1.50 16.02
C TYR A 526 6.42 0.75 17.36
N ALA A 527 5.34 0.08 17.75
CA ALA A 527 5.34 -0.80 18.93
C ALA A 527 6.28 -2.00 18.74
N ALA A 528 6.29 -2.60 17.55
CA ALA A 528 7.22 -3.67 17.20
C ALA A 528 8.68 -3.20 17.21
N ASP A 529 9.01 -2.00 16.68
CA ASP A 529 10.33 -1.39 16.86
C ASP A 529 10.67 -1.19 18.33
N ALA A 530 9.73 -0.70 19.13
CA ALA A 530 9.96 -0.47 20.56
C ALA A 530 10.24 -1.76 21.33
N SER A 531 9.66 -2.89 20.94
CA SER A 531 9.87 -4.21 21.58
C SER A 531 11.02 -5.02 20.96
N ALA A 532 11.51 -4.68 19.75
CA ALA A 532 12.55 -5.43 19.06
C ALA A 532 13.82 -5.59 19.91
N MET A 533 14.43 -6.76 19.84
CA MET A 533 15.69 -7.08 20.54
C MET A 533 16.82 -6.16 20.08
N PHE A 534 16.98 -6.03 18.78
CA PHE A 534 17.95 -5.14 18.16
C PHE A 534 17.23 -3.88 17.65
N LYS A 535 17.75 -2.69 17.96
CA LYS A 535 17.17 -1.40 17.54
C LYS A 535 17.73 -0.89 16.23
N ARG A 536 18.84 -1.45 15.80
CA ARG A 536 19.63 -1.04 14.64
C ARG A 536 20.05 -2.23 13.81
N ALA A 537 20.14 -2.05 12.51
CA ALA A 537 20.48 -3.06 11.52
C ALA A 537 21.83 -3.72 11.80
N GLU A 538 22.87 -2.93 12.09
CA GLU A 538 24.23 -3.41 12.37
C GLU A 538 24.37 -4.18 13.69
N LYS A 539 23.29 -4.28 14.47
CA LYS A 539 23.25 -5.14 15.67
C LYS A 539 22.66 -6.51 15.39
N ASN A 540 22.13 -6.74 14.19
CA ASN A 540 21.73 -8.07 13.77
C ASN A 540 22.99 -8.89 13.44
N PRO A 541 23.37 -9.89 14.27
CA PRO A 541 24.65 -10.59 14.11
C PRO A 541 24.69 -11.46 12.86
N ILE A 542 23.52 -11.92 12.38
CA ILE A 542 23.44 -12.79 11.21
C ILE A 542 23.67 -11.95 9.94
N VAL A 543 23.05 -10.77 9.85
CA VAL A 543 23.25 -9.85 8.74
C VAL A 543 24.70 -9.40 8.67
N THR A 544 25.29 -8.98 9.79
CA THR A 544 26.69 -8.51 9.79
C THR A 544 27.68 -9.62 9.46
N SER A 545 27.42 -10.85 9.91
CA SER A 545 28.23 -12.02 9.55
C SER A 545 28.12 -12.34 8.07
N LEU A 546 26.92 -12.29 7.50
CA LEU A 546 26.64 -12.56 6.10
C LEU A 546 27.33 -11.54 5.18
N LEU A 547 27.17 -10.24 5.45
CA LEU A 547 27.81 -9.19 4.66
C LEU A 547 29.35 -9.30 4.71
N LYS A 548 29.88 -9.67 5.88
CA LYS A 548 31.33 -9.93 6.01
C LYS A 548 31.77 -11.17 5.24
N GLU A 549 30.97 -12.23 5.23
CA GLU A 549 31.25 -13.45 4.43
C GLU A 549 31.25 -13.14 2.93
N TYR A 550 30.32 -12.32 2.45
CA TYR A 550 30.23 -11.97 1.03
C TYR A 550 31.36 -11.04 0.59
N GLY A 551 31.84 -10.14 1.45
CA GLY A 551 32.78 -9.10 1.08
C GLY A 551 32.17 -8.08 0.09
N GLU A 552 32.98 -7.07 -0.29
CA GLU A 552 32.49 -5.96 -1.13
C GLU A 552 32.06 -6.43 -2.54
N GLU A 553 32.84 -7.29 -3.19
CA GLU A 553 32.59 -7.72 -4.57
C GLU A 553 31.25 -8.49 -4.70
N LYS A 554 31.03 -9.52 -3.85
CA LYS A 554 29.84 -10.33 -3.90
C LYS A 554 28.60 -9.52 -3.43
N CYS A 555 28.73 -8.63 -2.43
CA CYS A 555 27.69 -7.70 -2.05
C CYS A 555 27.27 -6.83 -3.23
N HIS A 556 28.23 -6.25 -3.95
CA HIS A 556 27.96 -5.42 -5.11
C HIS A 556 27.23 -6.20 -6.22
N GLN A 557 27.66 -7.41 -6.52
CA GLN A 557 27.04 -8.26 -7.56
C GLN A 557 25.61 -8.68 -7.21
N LEU A 558 25.34 -9.09 -5.96
CA LEU A 558 24.06 -9.66 -5.56
C LEU A 558 23.06 -8.65 -5.04
N LEU A 559 23.52 -7.58 -4.37
CA LEU A 559 22.68 -6.72 -3.53
C LEU A 559 22.49 -5.31 -4.10
N HIS A 560 23.21 -4.96 -5.18
CA HIS A 560 23.08 -3.67 -5.86
C HIS A 560 22.46 -3.80 -7.25
N VAL A 561 21.94 -2.70 -7.75
CA VAL A 561 21.34 -2.54 -9.07
C VAL A 561 21.57 -1.11 -9.57
N HIS A 562 21.80 -0.95 -10.87
CA HIS A 562 21.91 0.37 -11.50
C HIS A 562 20.70 0.60 -12.40
N TYR A 563 19.88 1.58 -12.04
CA TYR A 563 18.69 1.93 -12.81
C TYR A 563 19.05 2.84 -13.98
N GLY A 564 18.59 2.49 -15.19
CA GLY A 564 18.78 3.31 -16.39
C GLY A 564 20.06 3.03 -17.19
N GLU A 565 20.77 1.95 -16.89
CA GLU A 565 21.88 1.42 -17.70
C GLU A 565 21.40 0.40 -18.72
#